data_2a139718e38517961ecfc784a3f5c1f3
#
_entry.id   2a139718e38517961ecfc784a3f5c1f3
#
_cell.length_a   1.000
_cell.length_b   1.000
_cell.length_c   1.000
_cell.angle_alpha   90.00
_cell.angle_beta   90.00
_cell.angle_gamma   90.00
#
_symmetry.space_group_name_H-M   'P 1'
#
loop_
_entity.id
_entity.type
_entity.pdbx_description
1 polymer ?
#
loop_
_entity_poly.entity_id
_entity_poly.type
_entity_poly.pdbx_seq_one_letter_code
_entity_poly.pdbx_strand_id
1 'polypeptide(L)'
;MIIRNFKLLLGILTLVLFVTGCGKVSEEESRVTLGQGMGVLNAPIFVTNEKNFWESQSLQVDVRPFVAGRLALDSLIAGDIDIATIGDTPVVYGLFKHPNLRIIATVMESNRDEKVIARRDAGIDSPGDLKGKRIGVFFGTAGEYYAIRFIEAQGLSREDVSFINIKAPDMVAALSNGSIDAYVSWEPHVQNGLRALGENAVVFLNSDIYTETWNLVTTAEFFNNNPEAVRRVLRAVVRGVEYTNANRKEAIDITEKQLGLSRDVLENIWDDYDFKVVLSENLVATLRNQGEWIQASSDLSKGKSLPDYRQVIIDQPLREILPVAVSIP
;
A
#
# COMPACT_ATOMS: atom_id res chain seq x y z
N MET A 1 7.49 103.14 -3.75
CA MET A 1 6.84 102.94 -2.42
C MET A 1 6.55 101.47 -2.28
N ILE A 2 7.02 100.86 -1.27
CA ILE A 2 7.40 99.46 -0.99
C ILE A 2 6.13 98.58 -0.78
N ILE A 3 5.99 97.50 -1.53
CA ILE A 3 5.08 96.37 -1.15
C ILE A 3 5.89 95.13 -1.05
N ARG A 4 5.86 94.56 0.15
CA ARG A 4 6.66 93.40 0.62
C ARG A 4 5.87 92.12 0.39
N ASN A 5 6.46 91.21 -0.36
CA ASN A 5 5.93 89.87 -0.60
C ASN A 5 5.99 89.01 0.65
N PHE A 6 4.87 88.37 1.02
CA PHE A 6 4.78 87.31 2.06
C PHE A 6 4.51 86.00 1.36
N LYS A 7 5.51 85.14 1.25
CA LYS A 7 5.36 83.80 0.73
C LYS A 7 4.94 82.87 1.87
N LEU A 8 3.71 82.35 1.74
CA LEU A 8 3.21 81.29 2.61
C LEU A 8 3.75 79.97 2.11
N LEU A 9 4.58 79.30 2.90
CA LEU A 9 5.01 77.86 2.69
C LEU A 9 3.94 76.96 3.22
N LEU A 10 3.25 76.22 2.35
CA LEU A 10 2.33 75.16 2.71
C LEU A 10 3.09 73.86 2.65
N GLY A 11 3.47 73.33 3.79
CA GLY A 11 4.11 72.00 3.93
C GLY A 11 3.07 70.90 3.79
N ILE A 12 3.18 70.13 2.69
CA ILE A 12 2.38 68.94 2.49
C ILE A 12 3.09 67.78 3.23
N LEU A 13 2.52 67.38 4.37
CA LEU A 13 2.93 66.21 5.13
C LEU A 13 2.32 64.95 4.47
N THR A 14 3.10 64.26 3.63
CA THR A 14 2.71 63.02 3.01
C THR A 14 2.80 61.90 4.03
N LEU A 15 1.67 61.50 4.60
CA LEU A 15 1.56 60.35 5.48
C LEU A 15 1.63 59.05 4.64
N VAL A 16 2.79 58.41 4.58
CA VAL A 16 2.95 57.09 3.95
C VAL A 16 2.39 56.04 4.92
N LEU A 17 1.16 55.61 4.67
CA LEU A 17 0.56 54.44 5.28
C LEU A 17 1.26 53.17 4.75
N PHE A 18 2.21 52.63 5.51
CA PHE A 18 2.67 51.24 5.34
C PHE A 18 1.50 50.30 5.66
N VAL A 19 0.75 49.91 4.66
CA VAL A 19 -0.16 48.77 4.76
C VAL A 19 0.74 47.53 4.77
N THR A 20 1.10 47.03 5.97
CA THR A 20 1.62 45.68 6.14
C THR A 20 0.47 44.72 5.83
N GLY A 21 0.26 44.45 4.57
CA GLY A 21 -0.54 43.34 4.13
C GLY A 21 0.16 42.07 4.61
N CYS A 22 -0.36 41.44 5.68
CA CYS A 22 -0.15 40.01 5.93
C CYS A 22 -0.78 39.27 4.75
N GLY A 23 -0.07 39.20 3.63
CA GLY A 23 -0.36 38.23 2.60
C GLY A 23 -0.24 36.88 3.24
N LYS A 24 -1.38 36.19 3.47
CA LYS A 24 -1.34 34.74 3.58
C LYS A 24 -0.60 34.29 2.32
N VAL A 25 0.63 33.80 2.47
CA VAL A 25 1.28 33.03 1.43
C VAL A 25 0.31 31.88 1.20
N SER A 26 -0.43 31.91 0.12
CA SER A 26 -1.21 30.76 -0.32
C SER A 26 -0.17 29.66 -0.56
N GLU A 27 -0.10 28.68 0.36
CA GLU A 27 0.69 27.49 0.07
C GLU A 27 0.22 26.97 -1.27
N GLU A 28 1.15 26.91 -2.22
CA GLU A 28 0.85 26.41 -3.57
C GLU A 28 0.31 24.98 -3.44
N GLU A 29 -0.89 24.76 -3.96
CA GLU A 29 -1.56 23.47 -3.89
C GLU A 29 -0.78 22.46 -4.73
N SER A 30 -0.29 21.41 -4.07
CA SER A 30 0.44 20.33 -4.75
C SER A 30 -0.55 19.32 -5.31
N ARG A 31 -0.28 18.82 -6.52
CA ARG A 31 -1.06 17.74 -7.13
C ARG A 31 -0.29 16.44 -7.06
N VAL A 32 -0.99 15.36 -6.73
CA VAL A 32 -0.44 14.01 -6.66
C VAL A 32 -1.45 13.02 -7.23
N THR A 33 -1.00 12.11 -8.08
CA THR A 33 -1.78 10.97 -8.53
C THR A 33 -1.42 9.75 -7.68
N LEU A 34 -2.40 9.22 -6.92
CA LEU A 34 -2.22 8.10 -6.00
C LEU A 34 -2.85 6.82 -6.56
N GLY A 35 -2.03 5.81 -6.83
CA GLY A 35 -2.52 4.46 -7.09
C GLY A 35 -2.93 3.76 -5.80
N GLN A 36 -4.21 3.43 -5.69
CA GLN A 36 -4.80 2.83 -4.49
C GLN A 36 -5.20 1.39 -4.75
N GLY A 37 -4.64 0.44 -3.98
CA GLY A 37 -5.10 -0.94 -4.00
C GLY A 37 -6.51 -1.09 -3.43
N MET A 38 -7.27 -2.07 -3.94
CA MET A 38 -8.64 -2.36 -3.49
C MET A 38 -8.65 -3.61 -2.61
N GLY A 39 -8.30 -3.44 -1.34
CA GLY A 39 -8.29 -4.45 -0.28
C GLY A 39 -8.42 -3.81 1.10
N VAL A 40 -8.73 -4.61 2.13
CA VAL A 40 -8.91 -4.15 3.53
C VAL A 40 -7.65 -3.46 4.05
N LEU A 41 -6.48 -3.91 3.61
CA LEU A 41 -5.18 -3.32 3.91
C LEU A 41 -5.07 -1.82 3.53
N ASN A 42 -5.96 -1.30 2.67
CA ASN A 42 -6.05 0.12 2.33
C ASN A 42 -7.08 0.90 3.17
N ALA A 43 -7.66 0.34 4.22
CA ALA A 43 -8.65 1.03 5.03
C ALA A 43 -8.21 2.43 5.50
N PRO A 44 -6.94 2.67 5.93
CA PRO A 44 -6.50 4.01 6.28
C PRO A 44 -6.49 4.99 5.09
N ILE A 45 -6.24 4.52 3.89
CA ILE A 45 -6.26 5.36 2.68
C ILE A 45 -7.71 5.68 2.29
N PHE A 46 -8.63 4.71 2.40
CA PHE A 46 -10.07 4.97 2.22
C PHE A 46 -10.58 6.03 3.21
N VAL A 47 -10.16 5.93 4.47
CA VAL A 47 -10.48 6.92 5.52
C VAL A 47 -9.88 8.29 5.18
N THR A 48 -8.61 8.33 4.74
CA THR A 48 -7.94 9.58 4.33
C THR A 48 -8.70 10.29 3.22
N ASN A 49 -9.20 9.52 2.23
CA ASN A 49 -10.03 10.04 1.13
C ASN A 49 -11.39 10.55 1.63
N GLU A 50 -12.15 9.73 2.35
CA GLU A 50 -13.53 10.05 2.78
C GLU A 50 -13.55 11.22 3.79
N LYS A 51 -12.49 11.37 4.60
CA LYS A 51 -12.35 12.45 5.60
C LYS A 51 -11.68 13.70 5.06
N ASN A 52 -11.35 13.76 3.76
CA ASN A 52 -10.69 14.89 3.08
C ASN A 52 -9.37 15.30 3.76
N PHE A 53 -8.58 14.31 4.27
CA PHE A 53 -7.34 14.64 4.96
C PHE A 53 -6.26 15.16 4.01
N TRP A 54 -6.36 14.88 2.70
CA TRP A 54 -5.49 15.45 1.67
C TRP A 54 -5.63 16.98 1.59
N GLU A 55 -6.85 17.49 1.50
CA GLU A 55 -7.14 18.92 1.43
C GLU A 55 -6.63 19.67 2.66
N SER A 56 -6.68 19.04 3.85
CA SER A 56 -6.13 19.61 5.08
C SER A 56 -4.61 19.81 5.03
N GLN A 57 -3.93 19.20 4.05
CA GLN A 57 -2.50 19.35 3.77
C GLN A 57 -2.22 20.16 2.48
N SER A 58 -3.20 20.90 1.97
CA SER A 58 -3.08 21.64 0.69
C SER A 58 -2.64 20.72 -0.46
N LEU A 59 -3.21 19.48 -0.50
CA LEU A 59 -3.01 18.49 -1.56
C LEU A 59 -4.28 18.29 -2.35
N GLN A 60 -4.17 18.32 -3.67
CA GLN A 60 -5.16 17.79 -4.60
C GLN A 60 -4.70 16.39 -5.02
N VAL A 61 -5.41 15.34 -4.60
CA VAL A 61 -5.05 13.96 -4.90
C VAL A 61 -6.03 13.36 -5.91
N ASP A 62 -5.50 12.92 -7.07
CA ASP A 62 -6.24 12.09 -8.04
C ASP A 62 -6.03 10.62 -7.66
N VAL A 63 -7.06 10.00 -7.05
CA VAL A 63 -7.00 8.61 -6.59
C VAL A 63 -7.43 7.67 -7.70
N ARG A 64 -6.54 6.75 -8.09
CA ARG A 64 -6.80 5.73 -9.11
C ARG A 64 -6.84 4.34 -8.49
N PRO A 65 -7.98 3.63 -8.54
CA PRO A 65 -8.11 2.30 -7.95
C PRO A 65 -7.44 1.22 -8.81
N PHE A 66 -6.78 0.27 -8.14
CA PHE A 66 -6.17 -0.91 -8.75
C PHE A 66 -6.60 -2.18 -8.00
N VAL A 67 -6.97 -3.21 -8.73
CA VAL A 67 -7.39 -4.51 -8.15
C VAL A 67 -6.25 -5.28 -7.47
N ALA A 68 -5.01 -4.88 -7.68
CA ALA A 68 -3.81 -5.41 -7.01
C ALA A 68 -2.69 -4.36 -7.01
N GLY A 69 -1.88 -4.32 -5.94
CA GLY A 69 -0.74 -3.41 -5.82
C GLY A 69 0.31 -3.61 -6.91
N ARG A 70 0.46 -4.83 -7.43
CA ARG A 70 1.33 -5.10 -8.59
C ARG A 70 0.96 -4.26 -9.81
N LEU A 71 -0.34 -4.10 -10.10
CA LEU A 71 -0.79 -3.30 -11.24
C LEU A 71 -0.59 -1.80 -11.00
N ALA A 72 -0.71 -1.36 -9.74
CA ALA A 72 -0.35 0.00 -9.36
C ALA A 72 1.17 0.25 -9.53
N LEU A 73 2.01 -0.75 -9.22
CA LEU A 73 3.45 -0.67 -9.46
C LEU A 73 3.79 -0.51 -10.94
N ASP A 74 3.14 -1.28 -11.82
CA ASP A 74 3.36 -1.17 -13.26
C ASP A 74 3.02 0.25 -13.75
N SER A 75 1.92 0.85 -13.24
CA SER A 75 1.51 2.23 -13.56
C SER A 75 2.46 3.29 -12.98
N LEU A 76 3.00 3.06 -11.78
CA LEU A 76 4.02 3.91 -11.16
C LEU A 76 5.32 3.91 -11.99
N ILE A 77 5.76 2.74 -12.44
CA ILE A 77 6.95 2.58 -13.28
C ILE A 77 6.76 3.25 -14.64
N ALA A 78 5.55 3.19 -15.20
CA ALA A 78 5.21 3.87 -16.45
C ALA A 78 5.15 5.40 -16.32
N GLY A 79 5.08 5.94 -15.08
CA GLY A 79 4.94 7.38 -14.82
C GLY A 79 3.49 7.88 -14.92
N ASP A 80 2.52 6.97 -14.95
CA ASP A 80 1.09 7.32 -14.99
C ASP A 80 0.55 7.79 -13.63
N ILE A 81 1.23 7.41 -12.55
CA ILE A 81 0.94 7.80 -11.16
C ILE A 81 2.23 8.15 -10.42
N ASP A 82 2.10 8.96 -9.37
CA ASP A 82 3.24 9.52 -8.63
C ASP A 82 3.61 8.70 -7.38
N ILE A 83 2.59 8.21 -6.71
CA ILE A 83 2.70 7.39 -5.48
C ILE A 83 1.71 6.23 -5.60
N ALA A 84 2.06 5.09 -5.05
CA ALA A 84 1.15 3.93 -5.02
C ALA A 84 1.19 3.22 -3.66
N THR A 85 0.07 2.57 -3.32
CA THR A 85 0.01 1.62 -2.22
C THR A 85 0.29 0.22 -2.74
N ILE A 86 1.36 -0.42 -2.27
CA ILE A 86 1.90 -1.66 -2.86
C ILE A 86 2.41 -2.58 -1.75
N GLY A 87 2.14 -3.88 -1.85
CA GLY A 87 2.75 -4.90 -0.99
C GLY A 87 4.25 -5.03 -1.20
N ASP A 88 4.94 -5.60 -0.26
CA ASP A 88 6.41 -5.78 -0.30
C ASP A 88 6.86 -6.64 -1.49
N THR A 89 6.21 -7.78 -1.76
CA THR A 89 6.62 -8.70 -2.83
C THR A 89 6.65 -8.03 -4.21
N PRO A 90 5.61 -7.32 -4.67
CA PRO A 90 5.69 -6.58 -5.94
C PRO A 90 6.84 -5.57 -5.97
N VAL A 91 7.09 -4.87 -4.85
CA VAL A 91 8.20 -3.90 -4.77
C VAL A 91 9.54 -4.60 -4.99
N VAL A 92 9.76 -5.74 -4.34
CA VAL A 92 11.02 -6.51 -4.50
C VAL A 92 11.19 -6.98 -5.95
N TYR A 93 10.15 -7.52 -6.59
CA TYR A 93 10.18 -7.85 -8.02
C TYR A 93 10.52 -6.64 -8.89
N GLY A 94 9.92 -5.49 -8.57
CA GLY A 94 10.15 -4.24 -9.29
C GLY A 94 11.59 -3.76 -9.18
N LEU A 95 12.20 -3.85 -8.01
CA LEU A 95 13.56 -3.37 -7.74
C LEU A 95 14.63 -4.06 -8.58
N PHE A 96 14.44 -5.33 -8.96
CA PHE A 96 15.35 -6.01 -9.86
C PHE A 96 15.40 -5.41 -11.29
N LYS A 97 14.37 -4.64 -11.67
CA LYS A 97 14.29 -3.97 -12.99
C LYS A 97 14.37 -2.45 -12.89
N HIS A 98 13.84 -1.89 -11.82
CA HIS A 98 13.64 -0.46 -11.60
C HIS A 98 14.21 -0.04 -10.23
N PRO A 99 15.55 0.12 -10.13
CA PRO A 99 16.21 0.41 -8.84
C PRO A 99 15.92 1.82 -8.31
N ASN A 100 15.18 2.64 -9.06
CA ASN A 100 14.74 3.97 -8.66
C ASN A 100 13.45 3.98 -7.83
N LEU A 101 12.82 2.83 -7.58
CA LEU A 101 11.68 2.73 -6.66
C LEU A 101 12.10 3.07 -5.25
N ARG A 102 11.20 3.75 -4.52
CA ARG A 102 11.44 4.17 -3.12
C ARG A 102 10.23 3.90 -2.26
N ILE A 103 10.45 3.32 -1.09
CA ILE A 103 9.44 3.16 -0.03
C ILE A 103 9.56 4.36 0.90
N ILE A 104 8.44 5.03 1.16
CA ILE A 104 8.36 6.23 2.02
C ILE A 104 7.63 5.97 3.34
N ALA A 105 6.82 4.92 3.43
CA ALA A 105 6.21 4.41 4.66
C ALA A 105 5.63 3.02 4.44
N THR A 106 5.53 2.22 5.50
CA THR A 106 4.59 1.11 5.65
C THR A 106 3.35 1.65 6.36
N VAL A 107 2.15 1.30 5.89
CA VAL A 107 0.87 1.80 6.43
C VAL A 107 0.03 0.70 7.07
N MET A 108 0.40 -0.54 6.87
CA MET A 108 -0.23 -1.72 7.46
C MET A 108 0.75 -2.90 7.48
N GLU A 109 0.66 -3.72 8.52
CA GLU A 109 1.27 -5.05 8.56
C GLU A 109 0.20 -6.11 8.84
N SER A 110 0.32 -7.30 8.22
CA SER A 110 -0.54 -8.44 8.51
C SER A 110 0.19 -9.76 8.28
N ASN A 111 -0.01 -10.71 9.16
CA ASN A 111 0.38 -12.12 8.96
C ASN A 111 -0.83 -13.03 8.73
N ARG A 112 -2.00 -12.45 8.44
CA ARG A 112 -3.28 -13.15 8.31
C ARG A 112 -4.07 -12.75 7.06
N ASP A 113 -3.56 -11.82 6.23
CA ASP A 113 -4.26 -11.34 5.02
C ASP A 113 -4.33 -12.44 3.96
N GLU A 114 -3.20 -13.06 3.64
CA GLU A 114 -3.12 -14.14 2.66
C GLU A 114 -3.62 -15.47 3.24
N LYS A 115 -4.56 -16.11 2.52
CA LYS A 115 -5.17 -17.38 2.92
C LYS A 115 -5.26 -18.32 1.72
N VAL A 116 -5.22 -19.63 2.00
CA VAL A 116 -5.48 -20.68 1.00
C VAL A 116 -6.95 -21.04 1.07
N ILE A 117 -7.67 -20.92 -0.05
CA ILE A 117 -9.06 -21.35 -0.22
C ILE A 117 -9.04 -22.59 -1.12
N ALA A 118 -9.62 -23.70 -0.65
CA ALA A 118 -9.60 -24.97 -1.35
C ALA A 118 -11.01 -25.59 -1.43
N ARG A 119 -11.14 -26.56 -2.34
CA ARG A 119 -12.38 -27.33 -2.53
C ARG A 119 -12.28 -28.66 -1.79
N ARG A 120 -13.25 -28.95 -0.95
CA ARG A 120 -13.38 -30.23 -0.24
C ARG A 120 -13.64 -31.39 -1.20
N ASP A 121 -14.48 -31.17 -2.22
CA ASP A 121 -14.80 -32.17 -3.25
C ASP A 121 -13.64 -32.47 -4.22
N ALA A 122 -12.55 -31.65 -4.16
CA ALA A 122 -11.28 -31.97 -4.79
C ALA A 122 -10.40 -32.89 -3.91
N GLY A 123 -10.91 -33.36 -2.78
CA GLY A 123 -10.17 -34.19 -1.81
C GLY A 123 -9.14 -33.39 -1.02
N ILE A 124 -9.47 -32.16 -0.63
CA ILE A 124 -8.61 -31.28 0.18
C ILE A 124 -9.34 -30.98 1.49
N ASP A 125 -8.92 -31.66 2.57
CA ASP A 125 -9.43 -31.45 3.93
C ASP A 125 -8.33 -30.92 4.86
N SER A 126 -7.06 -31.11 4.47
CA SER A 126 -5.88 -30.66 5.22
C SER A 126 -4.85 -30.01 4.30
N PRO A 127 -3.91 -29.19 4.83
CA PRO A 127 -2.88 -28.55 4.01
C PRO A 127 -2.00 -29.56 3.22
N GLY A 128 -1.75 -30.76 3.75
CA GLY A 128 -0.96 -31.79 3.07
C GLY A 128 -1.63 -32.34 1.80
N ASP A 129 -2.96 -32.22 1.69
CA ASP A 129 -3.74 -32.69 0.53
C ASP A 129 -3.55 -31.77 -0.71
N LEU A 130 -2.83 -30.68 -0.56
CA LEU A 130 -2.45 -29.81 -1.68
C LEU A 130 -1.45 -30.49 -2.63
N LYS A 131 -0.82 -31.60 -2.24
CA LYS A 131 0.07 -32.36 -3.11
C LYS A 131 -0.65 -32.85 -4.37
N GLY A 132 -0.08 -32.56 -5.53
CA GLY A 132 -0.64 -32.87 -6.85
C GLY A 132 -1.77 -31.97 -7.30
N LYS A 133 -2.16 -30.93 -6.54
CA LYS A 133 -3.28 -30.04 -6.84
C LYS A 133 -2.87 -28.84 -7.69
N ARG A 134 -3.87 -28.29 -8.38
CA ARG A 134 -3.76 -27.04 -9.15
C ARG A 134 -4.12 -25.88 -8.24
N ILE A 135 -3.15 -24.99 -7.99
CA ILE A 135 -3.30 -23.87 -7.09
C ILE A 135 -3.23 -22.56 -7.88
N GLY A 136 -4.32 -21.81 -7.90
CA GLY A 136 -4.38 -20.47 -8.50
C GLY A 136 -3.58 -19.47 -7.65
N VAL A 137 -2.70 -18.72 -8.30
CA VAL A 137 -1.87 -17.70 -7.64
C VAL A 137 -1.69 -16.53 -8.60
N PHE A 138 -1.73 -15.31 -8.12
CA PHE A 138 -1.35 -14.18 -8.96
C PHE A 138 0.15 -13.91 -8.80
N PHE A 139 0.93 -14.31 -9.81
CA PHE A 139 2.39 -14.21 -9.76
C PHE A 139 2.87 -12.76 -9.62
N GLY A 140 3.92 -12.57 -8.83
CA GLY A 140 4.49 -11.28 -8.52
C GLY A 140 3.71 -10.50 -7.45
N THR A 141 2.88 -11.19 -6.63
CA THR A 141 2.17 -10.63 -5.48
C THR A 141 2.58 -11.33 -4.19
N ALA A 142 2.15 -10.79 -3.03
CA ALA A 142 2.32 -11.43 -1.73
C ALA A 142 1.75 -12.85 -1.69
N GLY A 143 0.62 -13.08 -2.39
CA GLY A 143 0.01 -14.41 -2.51
C GLY A 143 0.93 -15.45 -3.16
N GLU A 144 1.81 -15.08 -4.09
CA GLU A 144 2.79 -16.02 -4.64
C GLU A 144 3.83 -16.39 -3.57
N TYR A 145 4.38 -15.39 -2.88
CA TYR A 145 5.36 -15.64 -1.82
C TYR A 145 4.75 -16.49 -0.70
N TYR A 146 3.54 -16.11 -0.23
CA TYR A 146 2.83 -16.88 0.78
C TYR A 146 2.55 -18.32 0.33
N ALA A 147 2.06 -18.53 -0.91
CA ALA A 147 1.77 -19.86 -1.44
C ALA A 147 3.00 -20.80 -1.39
N ILE A 148 4.16 -20.29 -1.79
CA ILE A 148 5.42 -21.05 -1.74
C ILE A 148 5.78 -21.37 -0.30
N ARG A 149 5.80 -20.37 0.60
CA ARG A 149 6.11 -20.60 2.02
C ARG A 149 5.11 -21.54 2.67
N PHE A 150 3.83 -21.46 2.28
CA PHE A 150 2.77 -22.31 2.83
C PHE A 150 2.99 -23.79 2.50
N ILE A 151 3.26 -24.13 1.22
CA ILE A 151 3.51 -25.52 0.83
C ILE A 151 4.82 -26.04 1.43
N GLU A 152 5.88 -25.24 1.49
CA GLU A 152 7.16 -25.61 2.13
C GLU A 152 6.97 -25.92 3.61
N ALA A 153 6.13 -25.18 4.33
CA ALA A 153 5.79 -25.46 5.72
C ALA A 153 5.04 -26.81 5.92
N GLN A 154 4.46 -27.36 4.84
CA GLN A 154 3.88 -28.71 4.83
C GLN A 154 4.88 -29.80 4.38
N GLY A 155 6.15 -29.45 4.16
CA GLY A 155 7.15 -30.37 3.63
C GLY A 155 6.99 -30.68 2.13
N LEU A 156 6.23 -29.86 1.42
CA LEU A 156 6.04 -29.96 -0.03
C LEU A 156 7.02 -29.03 -0.74
N SER A 157 7.41 -29.40 -1.96
CA SER A 157 8.18 -28.57 -2.87
C SER A 157 7.30 -27.93 -3.94
N ARG A 158 7.86 -26.97 -4.70
CA ARG A 158 7.15 -26.34 -5.82
C ARG A 158 6.71 -27.36 -6.88
N GLU A 159 7.48 -28.45 -7.06
CA GLU A 159 7.24 -29.53 -8.01
C GLU A 159 6.10 -30.46 -7.56
N ASP A 160 5.77 -30.46 -6.27
CA ASP A 160 4.66 -31.25 -5.73
C ASP A 160 3.28 -30.66 -6.04
N VAL A 161 3.19 -29.44 -6.57
CA VAL A 161 1.93 -28.75 -6.90
C VAL A 161 2.01 -28.10 -8.29
N SER A 162 0.85 -27.77 -8.86
CA SER A 162 0.76 -27.02 -10.12
C SER A 162 0.28 -25.60 -9.85
N PHE A 163 1.18 -24.63 -9.79
CA PHE A 163 0.78 -23.22 -9.68
C PHE A 163 0.28 -22.69 -11.03
N ILE A 164 -0.93 -22.12 -11.04
CA ILE A 164 -1.59 -21.54 -12.20
C ILE A 164 -1.67 -20.03 -12.01
N ASN A 165 -1.07 -19.27 -12.92
CA ASN A 165 -1.12 -17.81 -12.85
C ASN A 165 -2.51 -17.28 -13.22
N ILE A 166 -3.26 -16.81 -12.23
CA ILE A 166 -4.63 -16.28 -12.37
C ILE A 166 -4.72 -14.95 -11.62
N LYS A 167 -5.34 -13.94 -12.25
CA LYS A 167 -5.61 -12.68 -11.56
C LYS A 167 -6.64 -12.90 -10.44
N ALA A 168 -6.47 -12.20 -9.31
CA ALA A 168 -7.30 -12.41 -8.13
C ALA A 168 -8.83 -12.35 -8.39
N PRO A 169 -9.36 -11.42 -9.20
CA PRO A 169 -10.81 -11.41 -9.52
C PRO A 169 -11.31 -12.66 -10.24
N ASP A 170 -10.45 -13.36 -10.97
CA ASP A 170 -10.83 -14.53 -11.80
C ASP A 170 -10.72 -15.86 -11.01
N MET A 171 -10.08 -15.85 -9.83
CA MET A 171 -9.81 -17.06 -9.03
C MET A 171 -11.07 -17.75 -8.55
N VAL A 172 -12.07 -16.99 -8.11
CA VAL A 172 -13.35 -17.53 -7.62
C VAL A 172 -14.06 -18.33 -8.70
N ALA A 173 -14.13 -17.80 -9.92
CA ALA A 173 -14.74 -18.49 -11.05
C ALA A 173 -13.95 -19.75 -11.43
N ALA A 174 -12.61 -19.67 -11.45
CA ALA A 174 -11.75 -20.81 -11.77
C ALA A 174 -11.86 -21.93 -10.70
N LEU A 175 -11.99 -21.56 -9.42
CA LEU A 175 -12.21 -22.51 -8.33
C LEU A 175 -13.60 -23.17 -8.44
N SER A 176 -14.65 -22.38 -8.67
CA SER A 176 -16.02 -22.86 -8.73
C SER A 176 -16.27 -23.81 -9.92
N ASN A 177 -15.63 -23.57 -11.07
CA ASN A 177 -15.79 -24.43 -12.25
C ASN A 177 -14.79 -25.62 -12.27
N GLY A 178 -13.94 -25.76 -11.27
CA GLY A 178 -12.97 -26.85 -11.15
C GLY A 178 -11.74 -26.73 -12.06
N SER A 179 -11.46 -25.56 -12.63
CA SER A 179 -10.21 -25.32 -13.37
C SER A 179 -8.99 -25.32 -12.46
N ILE A 180 -9.19 -24.96 -11.19
CA ILE A 180 -8.21 -25.06 -10.09
C ILE A 180 -8.86 -25.77 -8.89
N ASP A 181 -8.05 -26.30 -7.99
CA ASP A 181 -8.48 -27.06 -6.82
C ASP A 181 -8.39 -26.22 -5.54
N ALA A 182 -7.50 -25.24 -5.54
CA ALA A 182 -7.31 -24.21 -4.51
C ALA A 182 -6.80 -22.92 -5.13
N TYR A 183 -6.84 -21.82 -4.36
CA TYR A 183 -6.10 -20.60 -4.68
C TYR A 183 -5.58 -19.92 -3.42
N VAL A 184 -4.60 -19.04 -3.58
CA VAL A 184 -4.09 -18.16 -2.53
C VAL A 184 -4.44 -16.72 -2.88
N SER A 185 -5.03 -16.00 -1.93
CA SER A 185 -5.43 -14.60 -2.13
C SER A 185 -5.76 -13.92 -0.79
N TRP A 186 -6.06 -12.63 -0.90
CA TRP A 186 -6.44 -11.68 0.15
C TRP A 186 -7.93 -11.30 0.07
N GLU A 187 -8.37 -10.47 1.03
CA GLU A 187 -9.75 -9.96 1.02
C GLU A 187 -9.95 -8.83 -0.02
N PRO A 188 -11.05 -8.81 -0.78
CA PRO A 188 -12.31 -9.56 -0.58
C PRO A 188 -12.37 -10.94 -1.26
N HIS A 189 -11.32 -11.39 -1.94
CA HIS A 189 -11.35 -12.62 -2.76
C HIS A 189 -11.52 -13.88 -1.90
N VAL A 190 -10.99 -13.89 -0.68
CA VAL A 190 -11.18 -14.99 0.29
C VAL A 190 -12.67 -15.16 0.58
N GLN A 191 -13.36 -14.11 1.01
CA GLN A 191 -14.78 -14.16 1.34
C GLN A 191 -15.65 -14.49 0.13
N ASN A 192 -15.29 -14.00 -1.05
CA ASN A 192 -15.98 -14.33 -2.28
C ASN A 192 -15.88 -15.82 -2.61
N GLY A 193 -14.72 -16.44 -2.40
CA GLY A 193 -14.52 -17.87 -2.56
C GLY A 193 -15.32 -18.69 -1.56
N LEU A 194 -15.28 -18.30 -0.28
CA LEU A 194 -16.09 -18.93 0.77
C LEU A 194 -17.58 -18.91 0.44
N ARG A 195 -18.07 -17.76 0.02
CA ARG A 195 -19.49 -17.60 -0.37
C ARG A 195 -19.85 -18.45 -1.58
N ALA A 196 -18.96 -18.52 -2.59
CA ALA A 196 -19.22 -19.27 -3.82
C ALA A 196 -19.24 -20.78 -3.60
N LEU A 197 -18.40 -21.31 -2.70
CA LEU A 197 -18.29 -22.74 -2.42
C LEU A 197 -19.20 -23.21 -1.28
N GLY A 198 -19.60 -22.34 -0.36
CA GLY A 198 -20.39 -22.70 0.82
C GLY A 198 -19.70 -23.79 1.65
N GLU A 199 -20.41 -24.88 1.96
CA GLU A 199 -19.87 -26.02 2.77
C GLU A 199 -18.73 -26.77 2.08
N ASN A 200 -18.56 -26.61 0.77
CA ASN A 200 -17.46 -27.20 0.02
C ASN A 200 -16.14 -26.42 0.21
N ALA A 201 -16.19 -25.23 0.82
CA ALA A 201 -15.00 -24.44 1.08
C ALA A 201 -14.17 -24.98 2.24
N VAL A 202 -12.85 -25.00 2.06
CA VAL A 202 -11.86 -25.17 3.13
C VAL A 202 -10.91 -24.00 3.09
N VAL A 203 -10.56 -23.44 4.27
CA VAL A 203 -9.61 -22.34 4.41
C VAL A 203 -8.43 -22.78 5.25
N PHE A 204 -7.23 -22.49 4.77
CA PHE A 204 -6.02 -22.66 5.56
C PHE A 204 -5.31 -21.31 5.73
N LEU A 205 -4.77 -21.13 6.92
CA LEU A 205 -3.95 -19.99 7.30
C LEU A 205 -2.74 -20.50 8.09
N ASN A 206 -1.56 -19.96 7.80
CA ASN A 206 -0.38 -20.11 8.63
C ASN A 206 0.23 -18.72 8.85
N SER A 207 0.02 -18.16 10.03
CA SER A 207 0.46 -16.79 10.39
C SER A 207 1.95 -16.69 10.73
N ASP A 208 2.66 -17.81 10.83
CA ASP A 208 4.06 -17.84 11.30
C ASP A 208 5.07 -17.76 10.15
N ILE A 209 4.61 -17.89 8.89
CA ILE A 209 5.49 -18.02 7.73
C ILE A 209 5.79 -16.70 7.02
N TYR A 210 4.94 -15.69 7.21
CA TYR A 210 5.08 -14.42 6.53
C TYR A 210 4.27 -13.30 7.21
N THR A 211 4.86 -12.13 7.34
CA THR A 211 4.16 -10.89 7.68
C THR A 211 4.27 -9.95 6.50
N GLU A 212 3.16 -9.70 5.83
CA GLU A 212 3.04 -8.76 4.74
C GLU A 212 3.16 -7.33 5.24
N THR A 213 3.83 -6.48 4.46
CA THR A 213 3.84 -5.03 4.65
C THR A 213 3.14 -4.34 3.48
N TRP A 214 2.26 -3.40 3.78
CA TRP A 214 1.61 -2.57 2.78
C TRP A 214 2.21 -1.18 2.79
N ASN A 215 2.78 -0.77 1.65
CA ASN A 215 3.73 0.33 1.61
C ASN A 215 3.24 1.47 0.70
N LEU A 216 3.54 2.71 1.06
CA LEU A 216 3.55 3.84 0.14
C LEU A 216 4.87 3.83 -0.63
N VAL A 217 4.77 3.74 -1.95
CA VAL A 217 5.90 3.63 -2.86
C VAL A 217 5.85 4.75 -3.90
N THR A 218 7.01 5.33 -4.19
CA THR A 218 7.20 6.36 -5.20
C THR A 218 8.50 6.09 -5.98
N THR A 219 8.89 7.00 -6.86
CA THR A 219 10.20 6.97 -7.52
C THR A 219 11.16 7.98 -6.89
N ALA A 220 12.47 7.72 -6.99
CA ALA A 220 13.49 8.67 -6.58
C ALA A 220 13.35 10.02 -7.31
N GLU A 221 12.95 9.98 -8.58
CA GLU A 221 12.72 11.18 -9.40
C GLU A 221 11.58 12.02 -8.84
N PHE A 222 10.41 11.40 -8.60
CA PHE A 222 9.27 12.13 -8.04
C PHE A 222 9.60 12.71 -6.68
N PHE A 223 10.22 11.92 -5.78
CA PHE A 223 10.61 12.40 -4.46
C PHE A 223 11.56 13.61 -4.53
N ASN A 224 12.60 13.54 -5.38
CA ASN A 224 13.59 14.60 -5.50
C ASN A 224 12.98 15.91 -6.03
N ASN A 225 12.03 15.78 -6.95
CA ASN A 225 11.36 16.94 -7.57
C ASN A 225 10.22 17.49 -6.70
N ASN A 226 9.60 16.67 -5.86
CA ASN A 226 8.39 17.01 -5.09
C ASN A 226 8.50 16.59 -3.60
N PRO A 227 9.58 16.93 -2.88
CA PRO A 227 9.78 16.44 -1.52
C PRO A 227 8.70 16.93 -0.54
N GLU A 228 8.17 18.15 -0.74
CA GLU A 228 7.09 18.67 0.12
C GLU A 228 5.75 17.99 -0.16
N ALA A 229 5.45 17.64 -1.41
CA ALA A 229 4.26 16.85 -1.73
C ALA A 229 4.29 15.49 -1.01
N VAL A 230 5.46 14.83 -0.97
CA VAL A 230 5.64 13.57 -0.21
C VAL A 230 5.42 13.78 1.29
N ARG A 231 5.94 14.86 1.89
CA ARG A 231 5.69 15.17 3.31
C ARG A 231 4.20 15.39 3.59
N ARG A 232 3.51 16.11 2.72
CA ARG A 232 2.06 16.35 2.84
C ARG A 232 1.26 15.07 2.74
N VAL A 233 1.61 14.18 1.80
CA VAL A 233 1.02 12.84 1.69
C VAL A 233 1.22 12.06 2.99
N LEU A 234 2.43 12.02 3.53
CA LEU A 234 2.71 11.31 4.77
C LEU A 234 1.92 11.87 5.95
N ARG A 235 1.81 13.21 6.12
CA ARG A 235 1.00 13.82 7.19
C ARG A 235 -0.48 13.43 7.08
N ALA A 236 -1.03 13.44 5.86
CA ALA A 236 -2.42 13.04 5.64
C ALA A 236 -2.65 11.57 5.96
N VAL A 237 -1.73 10.69 5.55
CA VAL A 237 -1.82 9.25 5.80
C VAL A 237 -1.62 8.92 7.29
N VAL A 238 -0.69 9.57 7.98
CA VAL A 238 -0.54 9.44 9.46
C VAL A 238 -1.87 9.74 10.13
N ARG A 239 -2.51 10.85 9.78
CA ARG A 239 -3.83 11.21 10.29
C ARG A 239 -4.91 10.18 9.92
N GLY A 240 -4.85 9.62 8.71
CA GLY A 240 -5.76 8.56 8.26
C GLY A 240 -5.63 7.29 9.09
N VAL A 241 -4.41 6.85 9.38
CA VAL A 241 -4.13 5.69 10.23
C VAL A 241 -4.59 5.95 11.67
N GLU A 242 -4.25 7.10 12.25
CA GLU A 242 -4.70 7.49 13.60
C GLU A 242 -6.24 7.49 13.70
N TYR A 243 -6.90 8.05 12.70
CA TYR A 243 -8.37 8.08 12.65
C TYR A 243 -8.97 6.68 12.54
N THR A 244 -8.40 5.83 11.69
CA THR A 244 -8.82 4.43 11.49
C THR A 244 -8.79 3.66 12.81
N ASN A 245 -7.72 3.81 13.58
CA ASN A 245 -7.54 3.13 14.86
C ASN A 245 -8.45 3.71 15.95
N ALA A 246 -8.64 5.03 15.99
CA ALA A 246 -9.46 5.70 16.99
C ALA A 246 -10.98 5.55 16.72
N ASN A 247 -11.38 5.33 15.48
CA ASN A 247 -12.78 5.33 15.03
C ASN A 247 -13.13 4.05 14.27
N ARG A 248 -12.79 2.87 14.85
CA ARG A 248 -12.95 1.54 14.24
C ARG A 248 -14.29 1.36 13.51
N LYS A 249 -15.40 1.72 14.16
CA LYS A 249 -16.75 1.55 13.58
C LYS A 249 -16.90 2.32 12.26
N GLU A 250 -16.51 3.57 12.25
CA GLU A 250 -16.64 4.43 11.08
C GLU A 250 -15.63 4.00 9.98
N ALA A 251 -14.41 3.57 10.35
CA ALA A 251 -13.45 3.03 9.42
C ALA A 251 -13.96 1.75 8.74
N ILE A 252 -14.66 0.88 9.48
CA ILE A 252 -15.35 -0.29 8.93
C ILE A 252 -16.46 0.15 7.97
N ASP A 253 -17.31 1.14 8.32
CA ASP A 253 -18.37 1.66 7.45
C ASP A 253 -17.82 2.19 6.12
N ILE A 254 -16.72 2.92 6.18
CA ILE A 254 -16.04 3.45 5.00
C ILE A 254 -15.50 2.30 4.14
N THR A 255 -14.87 1.31 4.76
CA THR A 255 -14.29 0.15 4.07
C THR A 255 -15.38 -0.73 3.43
N GLU A 256 -16.49 -0.95 4.12
CA GLU A 256 -17.68 -1.64 3.58
C GLU A 256 -18.16 -0.99 2.29
N LYS A 257 -18.31 0.33 2.30
CA LYS A 257 -18.74 1.12 1.13
C LYS A 257 -17.75 1.00 -0.04
N GLN A 258 -16.44 0.93 0.25
CA GLN A 258 -15.41 0.86 -0.79
C GLN A 258 -15.26 -0.53 -1.41
N LEU A 259 -15.40 -1.59 -0.61
CA LEU A 259 -15.09 -2.96 -1.03
C LEU A 259 -16.32 -3.81 -1.28
N GLY A 260 -17.51 -3.41 -0.82
CA GLY A 260 -18.73 -4.20 -0.89
C GLY A 260 -18.71 -5.48 -0.01
N LEU A 261 -17.79 -5.55 0.95
CA LEU A 261 -17.80 -6.55 2.02
C LEU A 261 -18.83 -6.17 3.06
N SER A 262 -19.57 -7.16 3.61
CA SER A 262 -20.52 -6.86 4.69
C SER A 262 -19.79 -6.46 5.97
N ARG A 263 -20.46 -5.64 6.79
CA ARG A 263 -19.96 -5.23 8.09
C ARG A 263 -19.51 -6.41 8.96
N ASP A 264 -20.33 -7.45 9.06
CA ASP A 264 -20.03 -8.63 9.88
C ASP A 264 -18.71 -9.31 9.47
N VAL A 265 -18.46 -9.38 8.17
CA VAL A 265 -17.19 -9.90 7.63
C VAL A 265 -16.04 -8.99 8.07
N LEU A 266 -16.17 -7.68 7.85
CA LEU A 266 -15.11 -6.71 8.21
C LEU A 266 -14.83 -6.70 9.70
N GLU A 267 -15.85 -6.76 10.57
CA GLU A 267 -15.68 -6.83 12.03
C GLU A 267 -14.89 -8.08 12.45
N ASN A 268 -15.13 -9.22 11.77
CA ASN A 268 -14.46 -10.48 12.08
C ASN A 268 -12.98 -10.53 11.65
N ILE A 269 -12.62 -9.82 10.58
CA ILE A 269 -11.26 -9.84 10.05
C ILE A 269 -10.46 -8.59 10.37
N TRP A 270 -11.06 -7.57 10.99
CA TRP A 270 -10.41 -6.26 11.20
C TRP A 270 -9.12 -6.35 12.00
N ASP A 271 -9.10 -7.24 12.99
CA ASP A 271 -7.94 -7.46 13.85
C ASP A 271 -6.85 -8.32 13.18
N ASP A 272 -7.08 -8.79 11.96
CA ASP A 272 -6.04 -9.39 11.11
C ASP A 272 -5.07 -8.33 10.56
N TYR A 273 -5.41 -7.02 10.66
CA TYR A 273 -4.65 -5.91 10.10
C TYR A 273 -4.15 -4.97 11.20
N ASP A 274 -2.85 -4.77 11.27
CA ASP A 274 -2.21 -3.78 12.15
C ASP A 274 -1.95 -2.48 11.36
N PHE A 275 -2.90 -1.56 11.43
CA PHE A 275 -2.80 -0.27 10.76
C PHE A 275 -1.86 0.67 11.52
N LYS A 276 -0.71 0.96 10.93
CA LYS A 276 0.32 1.82 11.53
C LYS A 276 1.17 2.47 10.46
N VAL A 277 1.73 3.63 10.75
CA VAL A 277 2.76 4.24 9.89
C VAL A 277 4.12 3.95 10.50
N VAL A 278 4.96 3.20 9.79
CA VAL A 278 6.26 2.76 10.31
C VAL A 278 7.29 2.57 9.19
N LEU A 279 8.57 2.72 9.53
CA LEU A 279 9.71 2.21 8.77
C LEU A 279 10.61 1.44 9.74
N SER A 280 10.63 0.11 9.63
CA SER A 280 11.23 -0.78 10.61
C SER A 280 12.30 -1.70 10.02
N GLU A 281 13.17 -2.23 10.88
CA GLU A 281 14.10 -3.31 10.49
C GLU A 281 13.36 -4.55 9.99
N ASN A 282 12.13 -4.80 10.46
CA ASN A 282 11.31 -5.90 9.96
C ASN A 282 11.01 -5.72 8.46
N LEU A 283 10.68 -4.50 8.01
CA LEU A 283 10.51 -4.23 6.58
C LEU A 283 11.79 -4.59 5.80
N VAL A 284 12.96 -4.15 6.28
CA VAL A 284 14.24 -4.44 5.61
C VAL A 284 14.50 -5.96 5.53
N ALA A 285 14.21 -6.68 6.62
CA ALA A 285 14.37 -8.13 6.68
C ALA A 285 13.40 -8.84 5.72
N THR A 286 12.13 -8.42 5.68
CA THR A 286 11.11 -8.96 4.76
C THR A 286 11.52 -8.78 3.30
N LEU A 287 11.92 -7.56 2.91
CA LEU A 287 12.39 -7.27 1.55
C LEU A 287 13.60 -8.12 1.17
N ARG A 288 14.55 -8.32 2.10
CA ARG A 288 15.74 -9.15 1.88
C ARG A 288 15.37 -10.62 1.67
N ASN A 289 14.56 -11.20 2.56
CA ASN A 289 14.14 -12.60 2.48
C ASN A 289 13.42 -12.89 1.17
N GLN A 290 12.58 -11.98 0.72
CA GLN A 290 11.90 -12.10 -0.57
C GLN A 290 12.86 -11.93 -1.75
N GLY A 291 13.83 -11.02 -1.64
CA GLY A 291 14.86 -10.86 -2.67
C GLY A 291 15.72 -12.11 -2.84
N GLU A 292 16.12 -12.74 -1.73
CA GLU A 292 16.86 -14.01 -1.72
C GLU A 292 16.02 -15.15 -2.35
N TRP A 293 14.73 -15.21 -2.00
CA TRP A 293 13.80 -16.16 -2.61
C TRP A 293 13.65 -15.94 -4.13
N ILE A 294 13.44 -14.71 -4.60
CA ILE A 294 13.36 -14.39 -6.02
C ILE A 294 14.69 -14.74 -6.73
N GLN A 295 15.83 -14.49 -6.07
CA GLN A 295 17.14 -14.80 -6.62
C GLN A 295 17.35 -16.32 -6.79
N ALA A 296 16.80 -17.12 -5.89
CA ALA A 296 16.88 -18.57 -5.94
C ALA A 296 15.89 -19.21 -6.93
N SER A 297 14.73 -18.57 -7.18
CA SER A 297 13.58 -19.19 -7.86
C SER A 297 13.23 -18.56 -9.22
N SER A 298 13.83 -17.42 -9.60
CA SER A 298 13.44 -16.67 -10.79
C SER A 298 14.61 -16.28 -11.68
N ASP A 299 14.43 -16.45 -12.98
CA ASP A 299 15.39 -15.93 -13.99
C ASP A 299 15.49 -14.40 -14.02
N LEU A 300 14.53 -13.69 -13.42
CA LEU A 300 14.49 -12.24 -13.33
C LEU A 300 15.75 -11.65 -12.68
N SER A 301 16.28 -12.34 -11.69
CA SER A 301 17.44 -11.94 -10.90
C SER A 301 18.77 -12.47 -11.46
N LYS A 302 18.74 -13.25 -12.54
CA LYS A 302 19.92 -13.90 -13.10
C LYS A 302 21.02 -12.90 -13.45
N GLY A 303 22.19 -13.07 -12.83
CA GLY A 303 23.34 -12.17 -13.00
C GLY A 303 23.20 -10.82 -12.26
N LYS A 304 22.19 -10.63 -11.41
CA LYS A 304 21.99 -9.43 -10.60
C LYS A 304 22.30 -9.70 -9.14
N SER A 305 22.88 -8.71 -8.46
CA SER A 305 22.99 -8.70 -6.99
C SER A 305 21.66 -8.32 -6.36
N LEU A 306 21.48 -8.69 -5.09
CA LEU A 306 20.38 -8.17 -4.29
C LEU A 306 20.45 -6.65 -4.21
N PRO A 307 19.30 -5.96 -4.30
CA PRO A 307 19.23 -4.53 -4.01
C PRO A 307 19.71 -4.20 -2.59
N ASP A 308 20.28 -3.03 -2.39
CA ASP A 308 20.47 -2.50 -1.04
C ASP A 308 19.13 -1.94 -0.53
N TYR A 309 18.42 -2.76 0.23
CA TYR A 309 17.07 -2.43 0.67
C TYR A 309 17.01 -1.23 1.62
N ARG A 310 18.12 -0.88 2.31
CA ARG A 310 18.18 0.34 3.13
C ARG A 310 18.18 1.59 2.26
N GLN A 311 18.85 1.56 1.12
CA GLN A 311 18.86 2.69 0.16
C GLN A 311 17.55 2.84 -0.60
N VAL A 312 16.72 1.81 -0.62
CA VAL A 312 15.37 1.86 -1.21
C VAL A 312 14.39 2.63 -0.32
N ILE A 313 14.67 2.71 0.98
CA ILE A 313 13.78 3.36 1.95
C ILE A 313 14.21 4.81 2.13
N ILE A 314 13.25 5.74 1.95
CA ILE A 314 13.42 7.17 2.26
C ILE A 314 12.77 7.42 3.61
N ASP A 315 13.55 7.48 4.66
CA ASP A 315 13.07 7.60 6.03
C ASP A 315 12.97 9.05 6.53
N GLN A 316 13.78 9.97 5.97
CA GLN A 316 13.88 11.35 6.44
C GLN A 316 12.53 12.07 6.56
N PRO A 317 11.62 12.06 5.56
CA PRO A 317 10.35 12.77 5.70
C PRO A 317 9.46 12.20 6.83
N LEU A 318 9.44 10.87 7.00
CA LEU A 318 8.68 10.26 8.08
C LEU A 318 9.32 10.52 9.44
N ARG A 319 10.64 10.50 9.53
CA ARG A 319 11.40 10.81 10.75
C ARG A 319 11.13 12.25 11.22
N GLU A 320 10.96 13.20 10.31
CA GLU A 320 10.60 14.58 10.63
C GLU A 320 9.16 14.73 11.16
N ILE A 321 8.23 13.92 10.62
CA ILE A 321 6.78 13.99 10.94
C ILE A 321 6.45 13.17 12.19
N LEU A 322 6.98 11.95 12.28
CA LEU A 322 6.68 10.98 13.33
C LEU A 322 7.96 10.20 13.69
N PRO A 323 8.89 10.81 14.49
CA PRO A 323 10.21 10.20 14.77
C PRO A 323 10.14 8.80 15.35
N VAL A 324 9.12 8.53 16.21
CA VAL A 324 8.93 7.22 16.85
C VAL A 324 8.56 6.10 15.88
N ALA A 325 8.12 6.43 14.67
CA ALA A 325 7.76 5.47 13.64
C ALA A 325 8.96 4.93 12.86
N VAL A 326 10.16 5.48 13.05
CA VAL A 326 11.34 5.11 12.28
C VAL A 326 12.37 4.43 13.19
N SER A 327 12.47 3.10 13.09
CA SER A 327 13.40 2.27 13.85
C SER A 327 14.57 1.72 13.02
N ILE A 328 14.61 1.98 11.72
CA ILE A 328 15.82 1.75 10.91
C ILE A 328 16.91 2.76 11.31
N PRO A 329 18.18 2.32 11.49
CA PRO A 329 19.26 3.16 11.97
C PRO A 329 19.73 4.19 10.94
#